data_af3caed8d191f6529f8651053a8323a9
#
_entry.id   af3caed8d191f6529f8651053a8323a9
#
_cell.length_a   1.000
_cell.length_b   1.000
_cell.length_c   1.000
_cell.angle_alpha   90.00
_cell.angle_beta   90.00
_cell.angle_gamma   90.00
#
_symmetry.space_group_name_H-M   'P 1'
#
loop_
_entity.id
_entity.type
_entity.pdbx_description
1 polymer ?
#
loop_
_entity_poly.entity_id
_entity_poly.type
_entity_poly.pdbx_seq_one_letter_code
_entity_poly.pdbx_strand_id
1 'polypeptide(L)'
;DRLFTVLRHLSTGIAFGVATFFVMMHLVDSPMESQLRKENRLLQTQYEVLSLRLNNALDVLDDIQQRDENLYRAIFQAESIPESVRKAGFGGTNRYEHLMSLSNPELVVSTTQKMDMLRKQLYIQSNSLEELISLGKNQEERSKCIPAIQPISNKDLRRTASGYGVRIDPIYRTPRFHSGMDFSAKVGTEIYATGNGVVTFAAWKQGYGNCLIIDHGYGYQTLYGHMSKFKKRVGQKVTRGEVIGEV
;
A
#
# COMPACT_ATOMS: atom_id res chain seq x y z
N ASP A 1 31.76 65.59 -67.52
CA ASP A 1 31.65 65.78 -66.03
C ASP A 1 30.27 65.47 -65.48
N ARG A 2 29.18 65.82 -66.18
CA ARG A 2 27.78 65.56 -65.65
C ARG A 2 27.43 64.10 -65.50
N LEU A 3 27.93 63.25 -66.41
CA LEU A 3 27.76 61.76 -66.34
C LEU A 3 28.42 61.17 -65.12
N PHE A 4 29.61 61.59 -64.78
CA PHE A 4 30.33 61.10 -63.57
C PHE A 4 29.70 61.53 -62.28
N THR A 5 29.11 62.74 -62.22
CA THR A 5 28.38 63.24 -61.07
C THR A 5 27.05 62.46 -60.83
N VAL A 6 26.33 62.13 -61.92
CA VAL A 6 25.12 61.30 -61.85
C VAL A 6 25.45 59.86 -61.40
N LEU A 7 26.53 59.26 -61.94
CA LEU A 7 26.97 57.92 -61.56
C LEU A 7 27.37 57.85 -60.08
N ARG A 8 28.05 58.89 -59.58
CA ARG A 8 28.46 58.99 -58.16
C ARG A 8 27.23 59.09 -57.23
N HIS A 9 26.23 59.92 -57.58
CA HIS A 9 25.02 60.00 -56.77
C HIS A 9 24.18 58.72 -56.80
N LEU A 10 24.19 58.00 -57.96
CA LEU A 10 23.50 56.72 -58.08
C LEU A 10 24.19 55.64 -57.21
N SER A 11 25.51 55.58 -57.22
CA SER A 11 26.29 54.63 -56.41
C SER A 11 26.17 54.90 -54.92
N THR A 12 26.19 56.18 -54.50
CA THR A 12 26.00 56.52 -53.09
C THR A 12 24.55 56.23 -52.63
N GLY A 13 23.53 56.46 -53.50
CA GLY A 13 22.16 56.09 -53.20
C GLY A 13 21.95 54.59 -53.04
N ILE A 14 22.59 53.79 -53.92
CA ILE A 14 22.55 52.34 -53.84
C ILE A 14 23.25 51.85 -52.54
N ALA A 15 24.44 52.37 -52.24
CA ALA A 15 25.18 52.03 -51.03
C ALA A 15 24.41 52.36 -49.75
N PHE A 16 23.75 53.55 -49.73
CA PHE A 16 22.91 53.93 -48.62
C PHE A 16 21.65 53.04 -48.50
N GLY A 17 21.00 52.70 -49.62
CA GLY A 17 19.87 51.77 -49.65
C GLY A 17 20.24 50.37 -49.16
N VAL A 18 21.36 49.85 -49.54
CA VAL A 18 21.90 48.57 -49.08
C VAL A 18 22.22 48.63 -47.57
N ALA A 19 22.85 49.71 -47.12
CA ALA A 19 23.18 49.87 -45.70
C ALA A 19 21.87 50.00 -44.85
N THR A 20 20.90 50.77 -45.29
CA THR A 20 19.60 50.85 -44.58
C THR A 20 18.82 49.57 -44.60
N PHE A 21 18.88 48.78 -45.68
CA PHE A 21 18.29 47.45 -45.76
C PHE A 21 18.91 46.49 -44.74
N PHE A 22 20.25 46.46 -44.64
CA PHE A 22 20.93 45.61 -43.63
C PHE A 22 20.67 46.05 -42.19
N VAL A 23 20.59 47.37 -41.95
CA VAL A 23 20.21 47.91 -40.63
C VAL A 23 18.79 47.53 -40.30
N MET A 24 17.85 47.64 -41.23
CA MET A 24 16.47 47.28 -41.05
C MET A 24 16.30 45.80 -40.84
N MET A 25 17.06 44.95 -41.58
CA MET A 25 17.08 43.49 -41.42
C MET A 25 17.63 43.07 -40.06
N HIS A 26 18.51 43.86 -39.45
CA HIS A 26 19.06 43.60 -38.11
C HIS A 26 18.18 44.12 -36.97
N LEU A 27 17.42 45.19 -37.20
CA LEU A 27 16.58 45.87 -36.18
C LEU A 27 15.13 45.39 -36.15
N VAL A 28 14.62 44.85 -37.26
CA VAL A 28 13.23 44.40 -37.40
C VAL A 28 13.21 42.88 -37.47
N ASP A 29 12.74 42.26 -36.38
CA ASP A 29 12.48 40.80 -36.38
C ASP A 29 11.54 40.40 -37.50
N SER A 30 11.85 39.38 -38.26
CA SER A 30 10.94 38.85 -39.28
C SER A 30 9.62 38.38 -38.58
N PRO A 31 8.46 38.47 -39.26
CA PRO A 31 7.19 37.98 -38.69
C PRO A 31 7.31 36.55 -38.17
N MET A 32 8.08 35.70 -38.85
CA MET A 32 8.34 34.30 -38.47
C MET A 32 9.18 34.20 -37.20
N GLU A 33 10.20 35.05 -37.06
CA GLU A 33 11.04 35.10 -35.87
C GLU A 33 10.28 35.56 -34.61
N SER A 34 9.45 36.57 -34.80
CA SER A 34 8.53 37.07 -33.76
C SER A 34 7.53 35.99 -33.31
N GLN A 35 7.01 35.21 -34.27
CA GLN A 35 6.12 34.09 -33.97
C GLN A 35 6.85 32.97 -33.20
N LEU A 36 8.04 32.55 -33.66
CA LEU A 36 8.87 31.55 -32.99
C LEU A 36 9.25 31.99 -31.57
N ARG A 37 9.59 33.25 -31.36
CA ARG A 37 9.86 33.77 -30.02
C ARG A 37 8.63 33.74 -29.11
N LYS A 38 7.43 33.98 -29.62
CA LYS A 38 6.18 33.85 -28.85
C LYS A 38 5.89 32.42 -28.49
N GLU A 39 6.04 31.50 -29.44
CA GLU A 39 5.86 30.07 -29.18
C GLU A 39 6.87 29.54 -28.14
N ASN A 40 8.14 29.92 -28.25
CA ASN A 40 9.13 29.55 -27.26
C ASN A 40 8.81 30.08 -25.85
N ARG A 41 8.35 31.34 -25.73
CA ARG A 41 7.91 31.88 -24.42
C ARG A 41 6.74 31.11 -23.87
N LEU A 42 5.76 30.78 -24.73
CA LEU A 42 4.61 29.97 -24.30
C LEU A 42 5.04 28.60 -23.81
N LEU A 43 5.91 27.92 -24.53
CA LEU A 43 6.46 26.63 -24.12
C LEU A 43 7.23 26.72 -22.80
N GLN A 44 8.05 27.74 -22.61
CA GLN A 44 8.71 27.99 -21.32
C GLN A 44 7.70 28.10 -20.16
N THR A 45 6.68 28.93 -20.33
CA THR A 45 5.64 29.08 -19.32
C THR A 45 4.92 27.76 -19.03
N GLN A 46 4.65 26.94 -20.06
CA GLN A 46 4.05 25.61 -19.88
C GLN A 46 4.98 24.68 -19.11
N TYR A 47 6.28 24.67 -19.36
CA TYR A 47 7.25 23.89 -18.60
C TYR A 47 7.36 24.35 -17.14
N GLU A 48 7.31 25.66 -16.87
CA GLU A 48 7.30 26.19 -15.51
C GLU A 48 6.05 25.73 -14.75
N VAL A 49 4.86 25.83 -15.38
CA VAL A 49 3.60 25.34 -14.79
C VAL A 49 3.66 23.84 -14.56
N LEU A 50 4.21 23.06 -15.52
CA LEU A 50 4.38 21.61 -15.37
C LEU A 50 5.32 21.29 -14.22
N SER A 51 6.45 21.98 -14.11
CA SER A 51 7.41 21.80 -13.00
C SER A 51 6.75 22.06 -11.64
N LEU A 52 5.91 23.09 -11.55
CA LEU A 52 5.17 23.40 -10.33
C LEU A 52 4.15 22.28 -9.97
N ARG A 53 3.41 21.80 -10.97
CA ARG A 53 2.47 20.68 -10.78
C ARG A 53 3.18 19.39 -10.33
N LEU A 54 4.37 19.13 -10.87
CA LEU A 54 5.19 18.00 -10.47
C LEU A 54 5.70 18.11 -9.03
N ASN A 55 6.08 19.32 -8.58
CA ASN A 55 6.43 19.54 -7.19
C ASN A 55 5.25 19.21 -6.27
N ASN A 56 4.06 19.76 -6.56
CA ASN A 56 2.86 19.46 -5.77
C ASN A 56 2.54 17.97 -5.74
N ALA A 57 2.73 17.26 -6.86
CA ALA A 57 2.52 15.80 -6.90
C ALA A 57 3.56 15.04 -6.06
N LEU A 58 4.81 15.49 -6.04
CA LEU A 58 5.86 14.92 -5.20
C LEU A 58 5.58 15.17 -3.70
N ASP A 59 5.09 16.35 -3.34
CA ASP A 59 4.70 16.69 -1.96
C ASP A 59 3.56 15.79 -1.46
N VAL A 60 2.53 15.59 -2.31
CA VAL A 60 1.43 14.66 -1.98
C VAL A 60 1.92 13.22 -1.85
N LEU A 61 2.85 12.82 -2.71
CA LEU A 61 3.43 11.48 -2.63
C LEU A 61 4.29 11.28 -1.37
N ASP A 62 5.01 12.30 -0.95
CA ASP A 62 5.78 12.28 0.31
C ASP A 62 4.84 12.11 1.52
N ASP A 63 3.71 12.82 1.54
CA ASP A 63 2.65 12.65 2.55
C ASP A 63 2.13 11.19 2.60
N ILE A 64 1.89 10.59 1.44
CA ILE A 64 1.45 9.18 1.34
C ILE A 64 2.54 8.26 1.88
N GLN A 65 3.81 8.51 1.55
CA GLN A 65 4.95 7.72 2.03
C GLN A 65 5.13 7.83 3.54
N GLN A 66 4.92 9.01 4.13
CA GLN A 66 4.96 9.20 5.57
C GLN A 66 3.84 8.45 6.29
N ARG A 67 2.62 8.44 5.73
CA ARG A 67 1.51 7.64 6.28
C ARG A 67 1.76 6.14 6.16
N ASP A 68 2.32 5.71 5.04
CA ASP A 68 2.74 4.32 4.84
C ASP A 68 3.72 3.88 5.93
N GLU A 69 4.77 4.66 6.16
CA GLU A 69 5.84 4.35 7.11
C GLU A 69 5.37 4.42 8.57
N ASN A 70 4.73 5.53 8.96
CA ASN A 70 4.46 5.85 10.36
C ASN A 70 3.16 5.21 10.87
N LEU A 71 2.21 4.88 9.99
CA LEU A 71 0.91 4.36 10.39
C LEU A 71 0.72 2.91 9.93
N TYR A 72 0.70 2.67 8.62
CA TYR A 72 0.33 1.35 8.11
C TYR A 72 1.38 0.29 8.43
N ARG A 73 2.66 0.56 8.22
CA ARG A 73 3.73 -0.40 8.54
C ARG A 73 3.84 -0.67 10.02
N ALA A 74 3.60 0.33 10.87
CA ALA A 74 3.54 0.14 12.32
C ALA A 74 2.38 -0.75 12.75
N ILE A 75 1.17 -0.56 12.19
CA ILE A 75 -0.01 -1.38 12.48
C ILE A 75 0.19 -2.84 12.07
N PHE A 76 0.73 -3.08 10.88
CA PHE A 76 0.93 -4.43 10.35
C PHE A 76 2.27 -5.05 10.72
N GLN A 77 3.12 -4.35 11.49
CA GLN A 77 4.47 -4.78 11.86
C GLN A 77 5.32 -5.13 10.63
N ALA A 78 5.14 -4.37 9.54
CA ALA A 78 5.91 -4.51 8.31
C ALA A 78 7.27 -3.82 8.46
N GLU A 79 8.27 -4.31 7.72
CA GLU A 79 9.59 -3.70 7.70
C GLU A 79 9.55 -2.31 7.03
N SER A 80 10.33 -1.38 7.57
CA SER A 80 10.51 -0.03 7.02
C SER A 80 11.19 -0.08 5.65
N ILE A 81 10.71 0.72 4.68
CA ILE A 81 11.40 0.88 3.41
C ILE A 81 12.51 1.92 3.57
N PRO A 82 13.78 1.55 3.40
CA PRO A 82 14.89 2.49 3.57
C PRO A 82 14.74 3.74 2.69
N GLU A 83 15.01 4.89 3.26
CA GLU A 83 14.93 6.18 2.54
C GLU A 83 15.84 6.21 1.30
N SER A 84 16.97 5.51 1.37
CA SER A 84 17.87 5.32 0.23
C SER A 84 17.21 4.62 -0.96
N VAL A 85 16.25 3.71 -0.71
CA VAL A 85 15.47 3.05 -1.77
C VAL A 85 14.41 4.01 -2.31
N ARG A 86 13.69 4.73 -1.44
CA ARG A 86 12.66 5.70 -1.83
C ARG A 86 13.25 6.85 -2.65
N LYS A 87 14.38 7.42 -2.20
CA LYS A 87 15.05 8.57 -2.82
C LYS A 87 16.16 8.21 -3.82
N ALA A 88 16.41 6.91 -4.07
CA ALA A 88 17.44 6.52 -5.03
C ALA A 88 17.22 7.18 -6.39
N GLY A 89 18.16 8.02 -6.81
CA GLY A 89 18.14 8.69 -8.11
C GLY A 89 18.29 7.70 -9.27
N PHE A 90 18.01 8.18 -10.48
CA PHE A 90 18.39 7.46 -11.69
C PHE A 90 19.89 7.66 -11.93
N GLY A 91 20.71 6.64 -11.68
CA GLY A 91 22.14 6.67 -12.03
C GLY A 91 22.32 6.63 -13.55
N GLY A 92 23.33 7.35 -14.05
CA GLY A 92 23.70 7.41 -15.44
C GLY A 92 24.00 8.85 -15.88
N THR A 93 25.22 9.11 -16.34
CA THR A 93 25.74 10.45 -16.59
C THR A 93 25.14 11.12 -17.83
N ASN A 94 24.61 10.37 -18.81
CA ASN A 94 24.25 10.91 -20.12
C ASN A 94 22.77 10.79 -20.50
N ARG A 95 21.89 10.47 -19.55
CA ARG A 95 20.47 10.22 -19.87
C ARG A 95 19.76 11.42 -20.49
N TYR A 96 20.14 12.62 -20.09
CA TYR A 96 19.51 13.88 -20.51
C TYR A 96 20.36 14.71 -21.45
N GLU A 97 21.47 14.16 -21.98
CA GLU A 97 22.40 14.87 -22.85
C GLU A 97 21.73 15.41 -24.11
N HIS A 98 20.79 14.66 -24.69
CA HIS A 98 20.00 15.07 -25.85
C HIS A 98 19.12 16.31 -25.60
N LEU A 99 18.81 16.64 -24.34
CA LEU A 99 18.05 17.80 -23.98
C LEU A 99 18.89 19.05 -23.78
N MET A 100 20.21 18.90 -23.68
CA MET A 100 21.14 20.02 -23.46
C MET A 100 21.29 20.95 -24.67
N SER A 101 20.84 20.51 -25.85
CA SER A 101 20.83 21.34 -27.08
C SER A 101 19.61 22.25 -27.21
N LEU A 102 18.64 22.20 -26.28
CA LEU A 102 17.42 22.99 -26.30
C LEU A 102 17.66 24.40 -25.79
N SER A 103 16.75 25.34 -26.14
CA SER A 103 16.86 26.75 -25.76
C SER A 103 16.88 27.02 -24.26
N ASN A 104 16.29 26.13 -23.45
CA ASN A 104 16.29 26.18 -21.97
C ASN A 104 16.56 24.80 -21.39
N PRO A 105 17.79 24.29 -21.49
CA PRO A 105 18.10 22.92 -21.11
C PRO A 105 17.88 22.64 -19.62
N GLU A 106 18.21 23.58 -18.74
CA GLU A 106 18.04 23.43 -17.29
C GLU A 106 16.59 23.18 -16.88
N LEU A 107 15.65 23.96 -17.42
CA LEU A 107 14.23 23.81 -17.12
C LEU A 107 13.68 22.48 -17.64
N VAL A 108 14.02 22.11 -18.87
CA VAL A 108 13.56 20.86 -19.48
C VAL A 108 14.14 19.64 -18.77
N VAL A 109 15.45 19.66 -18.50
CA VAL A 109 16.13 18.56 -17.78
C VAL A 109 15.58 18.40 -16.37
N SER A 110 15.47 19.49 -15.61
CA SER A 110 14.93 19.42 -14.24
C SER A 110 13.49 18.92 -14.19
N THR A 111 12.64 19.35 -15.12
CA THR A 111 11.25 18.89 -15.23
C THR A 111 11.19 17.40 -15.59
N THR A 112 12.03 16.95 -16.52
CA THR A 112 12.11 15.53 -16.89
C THR A 112 12.62 14.67 -15.73
N GLN A 113 13.62 15.14 -14.99
CA GLN A 113 14.13 14.46 -13.79
C GLN A 113 13.06 14.31 -12.72
N LYS A 114 12.26 15.37 -12.48
CA LYS A 114 11.13 15.31 -11.53
C LYS A 114 10.08 14.29 -11.96
N MET A 115 9.75 14.23 -13.25
CA MET A 115 8.82 13.23 -13.79
C MET A 115 9.33 11.81 -13.59
N ASP A 116 10.60 11.56 -13.89
CA ASP A 116 11.24 10.26 -13.71
C ASP A 116 11.27 9.87 -12.21
N MET A 117 11.58 10.82 -11.33
CA MET A 117 11.55 10.62 -9.88
C MET A 117 10.14 10.27 -9.39
N LEU A 118 9.14 11.04 -9.78
CA LEU A 118 7.74 10.78 -9.44
C LEU A 118 7.30 9.38 -9.89
N ARG A 119 7.61 9.01 -11.14
CA ARG A 119 7.29 7.67 -11.66
C ARG A 119 7.91 6.54 -10.84
N LYS A 120 9.17 6.69 -10.44
CA LYS A 120 9.87 5.70 -9.63
C LYS A 120 9.27 5.58 -8.23
N GLN A 121 9.04 6.72 -7.58
CA GLN A 121 8.47 6.75 -6.24
C GLN A 121 7.05 6.19 -6.21
N LEU A 122 6.24 6.49 -7.23
CA LEU A 122 4.90 5.88 -7.40
C LEU A 122 4.96 4.36 -7.53
N TYR A 123 5.94 3.83 -8.29
CA TYR A 123 6.12 2.40 -8.41
C TYR A 123 6.48 1.74 -7.07
N ILE A 124 7.40 2.35 -6.31
CA ILE A 124 7.77 1.85 -4.97
C ILE A 124 6.57 1.90 -4.04
N GLN A 125 5.82 3.00 -4.06
CA GLN A 125 4.63 3.16 -3.22
C GLN A 125 3.52 2.17 -3.57
N SER A 126 3.31 1.89 -4.86
CA SER A 126 2.35 0.87 -5.31
C SER A 126 2.70 -0.50 -4.77
N ASN A 127 3.96 -0.90 -4.86
CA ASN A 127 4.42 -2.18 -4.31
C ASN A 127 4.27 -2.24 -2.78
N SER A 128 4.57 -1.14 -2.09
CA SER A 128 4.34 -1.04 -0.64
C SER A 128 2.88 -1.26 -0.27
N LEU A 129 1.96 -0.62 -0.98
CA LEU A 129 0.52 -0.78 -0.72
C LEU A 129 0.03 -2.21 -1.02
N GLU A 130 0.54 -2.87 -2.05
CA GLU A 130 0.22 -4.28 -2.31
C GLU A 130 0.67 -5.20 -1.19
N GLU A 131 1.89 -4.97 -0.64
CA GLU A 131 2.38 -5.68 0.53
C GLU A 131 1.46 -5.48 1.74
N LEU A 132 1.07 -4.23 2.04
CA LEU A 132 0.17 -3.91 3.15
C LEU A 132 -1.22 -4.52 2.98
N ILE A 133 -1.76 -4.56 1.76
CA ILE A 133 -3.03 -5.23 1.46
C ILE A 133 -2.93 -6.73 1.77
N SER A 134 -1.81 -7.36 1.38
CA SER A 134 -1.55 -8.77 1.68
C SER A 134 -1.48 -9.04 3.18
N LEU A 135 -0.74 -8.20 3.91
CA LEU A 135 -0.63 -8.28 5.38
C LEU A 135 -1.99 -8.08 6.05
N GLY A 136 -2.78 -7.10 5.58
CA GLY A 136 -4.13 -6.84 6.08
C GLY A 136 -5.07 -8.03 5.90
N LYS A 137 -5.06 -8.68 4.74
CA LYS A 137 -5.84 -9.90 4.48
C LYS A 137 -5.41 -11.04 5.40
N ASN A 138 -4.12 -11.24 5.57
CA ASN A 138 -3.59 -12.27 6.47
C ASN A 138 -4.00 -12.01 7.92
N GLN A 139 -3.99 -10.77 8.37
CA GLN A 139 -4.41 -10.40 9.73
C GLN A 139 -5.92 -10.58 9.93
N GLU A 140 -6.75 -10.28 8.92
CA GLU A 140 -8.18 -10.54 8.95
C GLU A 140 -8.48 -12.04 9.09
N GLU A 141 -7.85 -12.89 8.26
CA GLU A 141 -8.00 -14.34 8.34
C GLU A 141 -7.52 -14.89 9.69
N ARG A 142 -6.36 -14.45 10.16
CA ARG A 142 -5.85 -14.80 11.49
C ARG A 142 -6.84 -14.42 12.58
N SER A 143 -7.43 -13.23 12.53
CA SER A 143 -8.41 -12.75 13.51
C SER A 143 -9.66 -13.63 13.57
N LYS A 144 -10.11 -14.17 12.43
CA LYS A 144 -11.23 -15.13 12.37
C LYS A 144 -10.88 -16.48 12.99
N CYS A 145 -9.62 -16.89 12.91
CA CYS A 145 -9.12 -18.15 13.44
C CYS A 145 -8.85 -18.12 14.95
N ILE A 146 -8.56 -16.96 15.53
CA ILE A 146 -8.34 -16.84 16.98
C ILE A 146 -9.63 -17.23 17.73
N PRO A 147 -9.60 -18.19 18.69
CA PRO A 147 -10.74 -18.51 19.53
C PRO A 147 -11.15 -17.30 20.39
N ALA A 148 -12.26 -16.66 20.06
CA ALA A 148 -12.64 -15.37 20.66
C ALA A 148 -14.09 -15.32 21.22
N ILE A 149 -14.86 -16.40 21.05
CA ILE A 149 -16.21 -16.49 21.58
C ILE A 149 -16.33 -17.68 22.53
N GLN A 150 -17.36 -17.65 23.39
CA GLN A 150 -17.67 -18.78 24.24
C GLN A 150 -18.29 -19.92 23.43
N PRO A 151 -18.02 -21.21 23.80
CA PRO A 151 -18.57 -22.36 23.10
C PRO A 151 -20.06 -22.60 23.37
N ILE A 152 -20.63 -21.93 24.37
CA ILE A 152 -22.02 -22.02 24.74
C ILE A 152 -22.63 -20.61 24.74
N SER A 153 -23.84 -20.47 24.21
CA SER A 153 -24.56 -19.19 24.22
C SER A 153 -24.82 -18.72 25.66
N ASN A 154 -24.64 -17.43 25.93
CA ASN A 154 -24.94 -16.84 27.24
C ASN A 154 -26.38 -17.09 27.72
N LYS A 155 -27.31 -17.26 26.79
CA LYS A 155 -28.74 -17.59 27.12
C LYS A 155 -28.89 -18.98 27.72
N ASP A 156 -28.03 -19.91 27.30
CA ASP A 156 -28.09 -21.32 27.66
C ASP A 156 -27.12 -21.66 28.81
N LEU A 157 -26.21 -20.75 29.12
CA LEU A 157 -25.20 -20.92 30.14
C LEU A 157 -25.84 -20.78 31.53
N ARG A 158 -25.89 -21.87 32.29
CA ARG A 158 -26.39 -21.82 33.68
C ARG A 158 -25.36 -21.19 34.60
N ARG A 159 -24.11 -21.58 34.49
CA ARG A 159 -22.94 -21.05 35.21
C ARG A 159 -21.64 -21.56 34.60
N THR A 160 -20.56 -20.87 34.84
CA THR A 160 -19.21 -21.42 34.69
C THR A 160 -19.01 -22.38 35.84
N ALA A 161 -18.84 -23.67 35.54
CA ALA A 161 -18.77 -24.70 36.58
C ALA A 161 -17.40 -24.70 37.24
N SER A 162 -16.31 -24.50 36.46
CA SER A 162 -14.97 -24.41 36.98
C SER A 162 -14.04 -23.71 36.00
N GLY A 163 -13.12 -22.87 36.51
CA GLY A 163 -12.12 -22.14 35.74
C GLY A 163 -10.83 -22.91 35.54
N TYR A 164 -9.93 -22.29 34.79
CA TYR A 164 -8.55 -22.73 34.56
C TYR A 164 -7.71 -22.57 35.85
N GLY A 165 -6.86 -23.54 36.12
CA GLY A 165 -5.92 -23.46 37.24
C GLY A 165 -5.93 -24.67 38.17
N VAL A 166 -5.21 -24.57 39.29
CA VAL A 166 -5.18 -25.62 40.32
C VAL A 166 -6.49 -25.61 41.10
N ARG A 167 -7.17 -26.75 41.17
CA ARG A 167 -8.38 -26.96 41.95
C ARG A 167 -8.34 -28.29 42.69
N ILE A 168 -9.19 -28.44 43.72
CA ILE A 168 -9.36 -29.73 44.36
C ILE A 168 -10.25 -30.60 43.48
N ASP A 169 -9.74 -31.73 43.05
CA ASP A 169 -10.48 -32.73 42.28
C ASP A 169 -11.69 -33.19 43.06
N PRO A 170 -12.91 -33.10 42.51
CA PRO A 170 -14.12 -33.49 43.26
C PRO A 170 -14.20 -34.99 43.58
N ILE A 171 -13.50 -35.84 42.83
CA ILE A 171 -13.51 -37.30 43.00
C ILE A 171 -12.37 -37.73 43.94
N TYR A 172 -11.14 -37.32 43.67
CA TYR A 172 -9.94 -37.75 44.39
C TYR A 172 -9.60 -36.86 45.59
N ARG A 173 -10.24 -35.68 45.73
CA ARG A 173 -10.00 -34.66 46.77
C ARG A 173 -8.57 -34.20 46.92
N THR A 174 -7.78 -34.32 45.83
CA THR A 174 -6.40 -33.87 45.75
C THR A 174 -6.27 -32.66 44.84
N PRO A 175 -5.29 -31.77 45.09
CA PRO A 175 -5.02 -30.65 44.15
C PRO A 175 -4.66 -31.17 42.76
N ARG A 176 -5.40 -30.75 41.77
CA ARG A 176 -5.18 -31.08 40.35
C ARG A 176 -5.27 -29.85 39.48
N PHE A 177 -4.38 -29.78 38.49
CA PHE A 177 -4.41 -28.69 37.52
C PHE A 177 -5.48 -28.92 36.46
N HIS A 178 -6.37 -27.97 36.29
CA HIS A 178 -7.39 -27.95 35.26
C HIS A 178 -6.94 -27.06 34.08
N SER A 179 -6.68 -27.68 32.93
CA SER A 179 -6.14 -27.03 31.74
C SER A 179 -7.22 -26.41 30.85
N GLY A 180 -8.43 -26.28 31.33
CA GLY A 180 -9.56 -25.76 30.56
C GLY A 180 -10.53 -24.96 31.42
N MET A 181 -11.69 -24.66 30.82
CA MET A 181 -12.81 -24.01 31.48
C MET A 181 -14.04 -24.88 31.27
N ASP A 182 -14.74 -25.18 32.35
CA ASP A 182 -15.99 -25.98 32.33
C ASP A 182 -17.19 -25.04 32.23
N PHE A 183 -18.10 -25.36 31.32
CA PHE A 183 -19.37 -24.67 31.10
C PHE A 183 -20.53 -25.64 31.47
N SER A 184 -21.50 -25.19 32.24
CA SER A 184 -22.67 -26.01 32.62
C SER A 184 -23.90 -25.53 31.85
N ALA A 185 -24.48 -26.43 31.06
CA ALA A 185 -25.70 -26.18 30.28
C ALA A 185 -26.64 -27.42 30.34
N LYS A 186 -27.84 -27.31 29.77
CA LYS A 186 -28.76 -28.45 29.66
C LYS A 186 -28.26 -29.43 28.59
N VAL A 187 -28.49 -30.72 28.75
CA VAL A 187 -28.24 -31.73 27.71
C VAL A 187 -29.00 -31.34 26.43
N GLY A 188 -28.35 -31.42 25.28
CA GLY A 188 -28.87 -31.01 24.00
C GLY A 188 -28.64 -29.54 23.66
N THR A 189 -28.01 -28.74 24.56
CA THR A 189 -27.59 -27.37 24.24
C THR A 189 -26.52 -27.38 23.17
N GLU A 190 -26.64 -26.48 22.20
CA GLU A 190 -25.65 -26.38 21.08
C GLU A 190 -24.29 -25.87 21.55
N ILE A 191 -23.27 -26.50 21.02
CA ILE A 191 -21.87 -26.12 21.21
C ILE A 191 -21.37 -25.47 19.93
N TYR A 192 -20.74 -24.31 20.04
CA TYR A 192 -20.27 -23.47 18.92
C TYR A 192 -18.76 -23.52 18.81
N ALA A 193 -18.25 -23.51 17.57
CA ALA A 193 -16.81 -23.31 17.30
C ALA A 193 -16.37 -21.92 17.74
N THR A 194 -15.31 -21.83 18.53
CA THR A 194 -14.83 -20.57 19.12
C THR A 194 -14.01 -19.72 18.15
N GLY A 195 -13.54 -20.30 17.06
CA GLY A 195 -12.82 -19.69 15.94
C GLY A 195 -13.01 -20.48 14.64
N ASN A 196 -12.63 -19.90 13.50
CA ASN A 196 -12.55 -20.65 12.24
C ASN A 196 -11.46 -21.73 12.34
N GLY A 197 -11.67 -22.88 11.69
CA GLY A 197 -10.67 -23.94 11.72
C GLY A 197 -11.09 -25.20 10.99
N VAL A 198 -10.36 -26.28 11.23
CA VAL A 198 -10.64 -27.61 10.69
C VAL A 198 -10.74 -28.61 11.83
N VAL A 199 -11.74 -29.45 11.81
CA VAL A 199 -11.89 -30.53 12.79
C VAL A 199 -10.81 -31.56 12.56
N THR A 200 -9.94 -31.77 13.55
CA THR A 200 -8.83 -32.75 13.47
C THR A 200 -9.11 -34.02 14.25
N PHE A 201 -10.08 -33.98 15.18
CA PHE A 201 -10.50 -35.13 15.97
C PHE A 201 -11.99 -35.02 16.31
N ALA A 202 -12.72 -36.13 16.25
CA ALA A 202 -14.12 -36.25 16.69
C ALA A 202 -14.42 -37.70 17.06
N ALA A 203 -14.09 -38.08 18.30
CA ALA A 203 -14.26 -39.45 18.81
C ALA A 203 -14.24 -39.43 20.36
N TRP A 204 -14.43 -40.61 20.95
CA TRP A 204 -14.24 -40.80 22.37
C TRP A 204 -12.74 -40.70 22.73
N LYS A 205 -12.43 -39.95 23.79
CA LYS A 205 -11.07 -39.77 24.31
C LYS A 205 -11.05 -39.93 25.82
N GLN A 206 -10.12 -40.75 26.35
CA GLN A 206 -10.02 -40.98 27.79
C GLN A 206 -9.87 -39.67 28.57
N GLY A 207 -10.65 -39.50 29.62
CA GLY A 207 -10.70 -38.28 30.45
C GLY A 207 -11.56 -37.16 29.90
N TYR A 208 -11.96 -37.18 28.60
CA TYR A 208 -12.76 -36.15 27.96
C TYR A 208 -14.12 -36.66 27.40
N GLY A 209 -14.36 -38.00 27.47
CA GLY A 209 -15.55 -38.57 26.85
C GLY A 209 -15.60 -38.38 25.37
N ASN A 210 -16.78 -38.12 24.81
CA ASN A 210 -16.90 -37.67 23.42
C ASN A 210 -16.24 -36.29 23.29
N CYS A 211 -15.22 -36.23 22.45
CA CYS A 211 -14.33 -35.10 22.32
C CYS A 211 -14.18 -34.68 20.87
N LEU A 212 -14.25 -33.38 20.60
CA LEU A 212 -13.98 -32.77 19.31
C LEU A 212 -12.81 -31.79 19.45
N ILE A 213 -11.88 -31.82 18.51
CA ILE A 213 -10.73 -30.92 18.46
C ILE A 213 -10.76 -30.16 17.14
N ILE A 214 -10.55 -28.86 17.22
CA ILE A 214 -10.44 -27.96 16.07
C ILE A 214 -9.05 -27.38 16.06
N ASP A 215 -8.37 -27.52 14.94
CA ASP A 215 -7.15 -26.77 14.62
C ASP A 215 -7.54 -25.47 13.88
N HIS A 216 -7.21 -24.35 14.49
CA HIS A 216 -7.51 -23.03 13.97
C HIS A 216 -6.38 -22.47 13.08
N GLY A 217 -5.25 -23.20 12.96
CA GLY A 217 -4.04 -22.64 12.40
C GLY A 217 -3.38 -21.63 13.34
N TYR A 218 -2.30 -21.01 12.89
CA TYR A 218 -1.55 -19.98 13.65
C TYR A 218 -1.14 -20.41 15.07
N GLY A 219 -1.03 -21.72 15.34
CA GLY A 219 -0.69 -22.27 16.64
C GLY A 219 -1.84 -22.40 17.64
N TYR A 220 -3.08 -22.10 17.24
CA TYR A 220 -4.27 -22.24 18.09
C TYR A 220 -5.00 -23.55 17.84
N GLN A 221 -5.36 -24.23 18.93
CA GLN A 221 -6.20 -25.43 18.91
C GLN A 221 -7.18 -25.38 20.06
N THR A 222 -8.43 -25.82 19.83
CA THR A 222 -9.44 -25.94 20.87
C THR A 222 -9.96 -27.36 21.00
N LEU A 223 -10.24 -27.77 22.23
CA LEU A 223 -10.79 -29.06 22.59
C LEU A 223 -12.14 -28.88 23.29
N TYR A 224 -13.15 -29.61 22.82
CA TYR A 224 -14.48 -29.63 23.35
C TYR A 224 -14.76 -31.04 23.87
N GLY A 225 -14.80 -31.22 25.19
CA GLY A 225 -15.06 -32.51 25.83
C GLY A 225 -16.46 -32.69 26.35
N HIS A 226 -16.80 -33.91 26.80
CA HIS A 226 -18.07 -34.31 27.42
C HIS A 226 -19.30 -34.01 26.55
N MET A 227 -19.15 -34.11 25.21
CA MET A 227 -20.23 -33.86 24.26
C MET A 227 -21.20 -35.06 24.24
N SER A 228 -22.51 -34.79 24.10
CA SER A 228 -23.50 -35.85 23.87
C SER A 228 -23.54 -36.28 22.41
N LYS A 229 -23.29 -35.31 21.46
CA LYS A 229 -23.41 -35.56 20.03
C LYS A 229 -22.47 -34.69 19.23
N PHE A 230 -21.87 -35.28 18.19
CA PHE A 230 -21.09 -34.55 17.16
C PHE A 230 -22.00 -34.12 16.00
N LYS A 231 -21.90 -32.85 15.57
CA LYS A 231 -22.52 -32.33 14.33
C LYS A 231 -21.48 -32.13 13.22
N LYS A 232 -20.21 -32.34 13.50
CA LYS A 232 -19.09 -32.22 12.57
C LYS A 232 -18.24 -33.48 12.57
N ARG A 233 -17.54 -33.73 11.45
CA ARG A 233 -16.61 -34.87 11.24
C ARG A 233 -15.20 -34.37 11.02
N VAL A 234 -14.23 -35.23 11.24
CA VAL A 234 -12.80 -34.96 10.95
C VAL A 234 -12.64 -34.52 9.50
N GLY A 235 -11.82 -33.50 9.27
CA GLY A 235 -11.56 -32.89 7.97
C GLY A 235 -12.57 -31.79 7.56
N GLN A 236 -13.68 -31.61 8.24
CA GLN A 236 -14.63 -30.54 7.94
C GLN A 236 -14.11 -29.18 8.44
N LYS A 237 -14.24 -28.17 7.58
CA LYS A 237 -14.01 -26.77 7.95
C LYS A 237 -15.19 -26.28 8.78
N VAL A 238 -14.89 -25.43 9.76
CA VAL A 238 -15.88 -24.75 10.60
C VAL A 238 -15.59 -23.26 10.65
N THR A 239 -16.64 -22.48 10.80
CA THR A 239 -16.55 -21.03 11.01
C THR A 239 -16.86 -20.69 12.48
N ARG A 240 -16.31 -19.58 12.97
CA ARG A 240 -16.60 -19.09 14.31
C ARG A 240 -18.11 -18.92 14.51
N GLY A 241 -18.66 -19.48 15.59
CA GLY A 241 -20.09 -19.45 15.87
C GLY A 241 -20.90 -20.56 15.16
N GLU A 242 -20.25 -21.44 14.38
CA GLU A 242 -20.93 -22.57 13.78
C GLU A 242 -21.16 -23.69 14.79
N VAL A 243 -22.33 -24.34 14.72
CA VAL A 243 -22.67 -25.44 15.63
C VAL A 243 -21.85 -26.68 15.30
N ILE A 244 -21.10 -27.19 16.29
CA ILE A 244 -20.19 -28.35 16.14
C ILE A 244 -20.69 -29.60 16.85
N GLY A 245 -21.62 -29.44 17.79
CA GLY A 245 -22.18 -30.55 18.56
C GLY A 245 -23.16 -30.08 19.62
N GLU A 246 -23.46 -30.96 20.57
CA GLU A 246 -24.40 -30.75 21.67
C GLU A 246 -23.76 -31.20 23.00
N VAL A 247 -24.19 -30.53 24.12
CA VAL A 247 -23.83 -30.86 25.50
C VAL A 247 -24.45 -32.20 25.94
#